data_7e3192bf84aae9847bf286f785ea3b5d
#
_entry.id   7e3192bf84aae9847bf286f785ea3b5d
#
_cell.length_a   1.000
_cell.length_b   1.000
_cell.length_c   1.000
_cell.angle_alpha   90.00
_cell.angle_beta   90.00
_cell.angle_gamma   90.00
#
_symmetry.space_group_name_H-M   'P 1'
#
loop_
_entity.id
_entity.type
_entity.pdbx_description
1 polymer ?
#
loop_
_entity_poly.entity_id
_entity_poly.type
_entity_poly.pdbx_seq_one_letter_code
_entity_poly.pdbx_strand_id
1 'polypeptide(L)'
;MSLVGAAALLVLAPSLPVDPARAAADGVRVVVTSPLTGAVVRNRTDMAPLAGFAEAGERPTHFDVMLVVDVSGSTAYPSGVDVDGDGRVGEQGSSLLKGILPAKNTDPEDSILAAEIAAGRALIEDLDPERVRLGLVSFSGEVDPATGRRRSPNQVDAILEAPLTSDYVRVRAALDAVLLRGPNGGTNMEAGIKLALRELAGLSGARSQPIESAKKVILFLTDGKPSLPFGLVSKEDPEDIEVAVDAARLARTAGVTLNVFGLGPRAIDYPIAATKMASVTGGLYTPVRRPGDIVSLLTGISFANVEDVVAVNLTLAEMAGPDDVLLQPDGSFRGFVPVRPGRNRIRISALASDGSRGSAEFEIDFKHQDLTDAELQAELERVRERNRQLQLVMERKRQDEFRKQERQRALTIEVEESERKPGDQESQP
;
A
#
# COMPACT_ATOMS: atom_id res chain seq x y z
N MET A 1 -64.21 -40.32 43.21
CA MET A 1 -63.24 -40.71 42.19
C MET A 1 -63.22 -39.62 41.15
N SER A 2 -62.26 -38.71 41.21
CA SER A 2 -62.07 -37.63 40.23
C SER A 2 -60.64 -37.60 39.83
N LEU A 3 -60.37 -37.88 38.53
CA LEU A 3 -59.10 -37.76 37.93
C LEU A 3 -58.83 -36.27 37.66
N VAL A 4 -57.75 -35.74 38.20
CA VAL A 4 -57.21 -34.42 37.86
C VAL A 4 -56.13 -34.62 36.81
N GLY A 5 -56.38 -34.16 35.60
CA GLY A 5 -55.42 -34.14 34.50
C GLY A 5 -54.44 -32.98 34.71
N ALA A 6 -53.18 -33.27 34.82
CA ALA A 6 -52.07 -32.26 34.78
C ALA A 6 -51.77 -31.85 33.33
N ALA A 7 -52.08 -30.61 33.03
CA ALA A 7 -51.65 -29.98 31.77
C ALA A 7 -50.21 -29.49 31.94
N ALA A 8 -49.26 -30.10 31.19
CA ALA A 8 -47.88 -29.61 31.12
C ALA A 8 -47.81 -28.37 30.23
N LEU A 9 -47.51 -27.23 30.83
CA LEU A 9 -47.24 -25.97 30.14
C LEU A 9 -45.83 -26.03 29.58
N LEU A 10 -45.72 -26.20 28.27
CA LEU A 10 -44.45 -26.11 27.55
C LEU A 10 -44.07 -24.62 27.44
N VAL A 11 -43.16 -24.17 28.31
CA VAL A 11 -42.57 -22.83 28.22
C VAL A 11 -41.53 -22.88 27.13
N LEU A 12 -41.85 -22.32 25.96
CA LEU A 12 -40.85 -22.00 24.96
C LEU A 12 -39.96 -20.87 25.53
N ALA A 13 -38.72 -21.24 25.89
CA ALA A 13 -37.68 -20.25 26.15
C ALA A 13 -37.36 -19.48 24.88
N PRO A 14 -37.27 -18.14 24.95
CA PRO A 14 -36.81 -17.37 23.78
C PRO A 14 -35.37 -17.78 23.45
N SER A 15 -35.16 -18.19 22.20
CA SER A 15 -33.83 -18.41 21.66
C SER A 15 -33.07 -17.08 21.74
N LEU A 16 -32.06 -17.02 22.58
CA LEU A 16 -31.08 -15.93 22.60
C LEU A 16 -30.48 -15.83 21.21
N PRO A 17 -30.23 -14.60 20.70
CA PRO A 17 -29.51 -14.43 19.44
C PRO A 17 -28.14 -15.11 19.60
N VAL A 18 -27.85 -16.04 18.71
CA VAL A 18 -26.53 -16.66 18.60
C VAL A 18 -25.54 -15.55 18.24
N ASP A 19 -24.67 -15.25 19.18
CA ASP A 19 -23.56 -14.32 19.04
C ASP A 19 -22.79 -14.68 17.76
N PRO A 20 -22.44 -13.70 16.88
CA PRO A 20 -21.67 -14.00 15.68
C PRO A 20 -20.35 -14.65 16.10
N ALA A 21 -20.10 -15.81 15.53
CA ALA A 21 -19.09 -16.81 15.84
C ALA A 21 -17.83 -16.27 16.54
N ARG A 22 -17.74 -16.46 17.83
CA ARG A 22 -16.54 -16.30 18.64
C ARG A 22 -15.62 -17.48 18.38
N ALA A 23 -14.81 -17.36 17.32
CA ALA A 23 -13.64 -18.21 17.15
C ALA A 23 -12.41 -17.40 17.57
N ALA A 24 -12.16 -17.31 18.86
CA ALA A 24 -10.87 -16.93 19.40
C ALA A 24 -10.06 -18.22 19.58
N ALA A 25 -9.24 -18.54 18.59
CA ALA A 25 -8.08 -19.42 18.77
C ALA A 25 -6.93 -18.73 18.05
N ASP A 26 -5.90 -18.44 18.81
CA ASP A 26 -4.55 -18.06 18.34
C ASP A 26 -4.36 -16.68 17.71
N GLY A 27 -5.00 -15.63 18.22
CA GLY A 27 -4.53 -14.26 17.99
C GLY A 27 -5.03 -13.56 16.73
N VAL A 28 -5.70 -14.21 15.79
CA VAL A 28 -6.32 -13.58 14.62
C VAL A 28 -7.84 -13.62 14.72
N ARG A 29 -8.44 -12.45 14.65
CA ARG A 29 -9.88 -12.28 14.57
C ARG A 29 -10.33 -12.17 13.12
N VAL A 30 -11.30 -12.99 12.71
CA VAL A 30 -11.97 -12.90 11.42
C VAL A 30 -13.42 -12.54 11.61
N VAL A 31 -13.90 -11.51 10.92
CA VAL A 31 -15.30 -11.07 10.96
C VAL A 31 -15.82 -10.97 9.55
N VAL A 32 -16.91 -11.69 9.26
CA VAL A 32 -17.63 -11.62 7.99
C VAL A 32 -18.75 -10.60 8.12
N THR A 33 -18.72 -9.56 7.30
CA THR A 33 -19.74 -8.49 7.29
C THR A 33 -20.82 -8.74 6.24
N SER A 34 -20.47 -9.48 5.17
CA SER A 34 -21.40 -9.85 4.10
C SER A 34 -20.96 -11.16 3.45
N PRO A 35 -21.90 -12.08 3.15
CA PRO A 35 -23.29 -12.11 3.58
C PRO A 35 -23.40 -12.46 5.09
N LEU A 36 -24.47 -12.04 5.73
CA LEU A 36 -24.75 -12.45 7.10
C LEU A 36 -25.16 -13.92 7.15
N THR A 37 -24.90 -14.59 8.27
CA THR A 37 -25.35 -15.99 8.50
C THR A 37 -26.86 -16.11 8.29
N GLY A 38 -27.26 -17.10 7.50
CA GLY A 38 -28.66 -17.34 7.13
C GLY A 38 -29.16 -16.50 5.96
N ALA A 39 -28.32 -15.66 5.36
CA ALA A 39 -28.71 -14.87 4.20
C ALA A 39 -29.05 -15.75 2.97
N VAL A 40 -29.99 -15.28 2.18
CA VAL A 40 -30.31 -15.89 0.88
C VAL A 40 -29.58 -15.11 -0.21
N VAL A 41 -28.57 -15.74 -0.81
CA VAL A 41 -27.82 -15.17 -1.92
C VAL A 41 -28.44 -15.67 -3.24
N ARG A 42 -28.62 -14.76 -4.19
CA ARG A 42 -29.18 -15.07 -5.52
C ARG A 42 -28.32 -14.46 -6.61
N ASN A 43 -27.77 -15.31 -7.45
CA ASN A 43 -27.09 -14.87 -8.68
C ASN A 43 -27.02 -16.01 -9.69
N ARG A 44 -26.28 -15.76 -10.78
CA ARG A 44 -26.20 -16.61 -11.97
C ARG A 44 -24.85 -17.30 -12.13
N THR A 45 -23.90 -16.95 -11.25
CA THR A 45 -22.48 -17.32 -11.42
C THR A 45 -22.06 -18.48 -10.52
N ASP A 46 -22.98 -19.00 -9.67
CA ASP A 46 -22.67 -20.00 -8.65
C ASP A 46 -21.50 -19.59 -7.74
N MET A 47 -21.35 -18.27 -7.54
CA MET A 47 -20.36 -17.62 -6.68
C MET A 47 -21.07 -16.72 -5.67
N ALA A 48 -20.79 -16.86 -4.39
CA ALA A 48 -21.32 -15.96 -3.36
C ALA A 48 -20.32 -14.83 -3.09
N PRO A 49 -20.76 -13.56 -3.12
CA PRO A 49 -19.90 -12.45 -2.73
C PRO A 49 -19.57 -12.51 -1.24
N LEU A 50 -18.36 -12.13 -0.90
CA LEU A 50 -17.83 -12.09 0.46
C LEU A 50 -17.28 -10.69 0.77
N ALA A 51 -17.51 -10.24 2.00
CA ALA A 51 -16.79 -9.09 2.55
C ALA A 51 -16.63 -9.27 4.06
N GLY A 52 -15.54 -8.73 4.59
CA GLY A 52 -15.24 -8.79 6.00
C GLY A 52 -13.92 -8.14 6.34
N PHE A 53 -13.41 -8.42 7.51
CA PHE A 53 -12.06 -8.04 7.89
C PHE A 53 -11.40 -9.12 8.76
N ALA A 54 -10.09 -9.21 8.64
CA ALA A 54 -9.22 -10.05 9.44
C ALA A 54 -8.18 -9.17 10.13
N GLU A 55 -7.89 -9.47 11.39
CA GLU A 55 -7.04 -8.63 12.22
C GLU A 55 -6.31 -9.46 13.26
N ALA A 56 -5.00 -9.24 13.39
CA ALA A 56 -4.21 -9.80 14.47
C ALA A 56 -4.42 -8.97 15.75
N GLY A 57 -5.03 -9.57 16.79
CA GLY A 57 -5.33 -8.92 18.06
C GLY A 57 -6.78 -9.07 18.52
N GLU A 58 -7.07 -8.62 19.74
CA GLU A 58 -8.33 -8.92 20.44
C GLU A 58 -9.52 -7.97 20.12
N ARG A 59 -9.33 -6.84 19.39
CA ARG A 59 -10.38 -5.81 19.19
C ARG A 59 -10.40 -5.31 17.75
N PRO A 60 -11.59 -4.92 17.21
CA PRO A 60 -11.68 -4.22 15.95
C PRO A 60 -10.89 -2.92 16.05
N THR A 61 -9.91 -2.73 15.21
CA THR A 61 -8.94 -1.64 15.30
C THR A 61 -9.21 -0.63 14.21
N HIS A 62 -9.37 0.62 14.61
CA HIS A 62 -9.22 1.74 13.70
C HIS A 62 -7.75 2.02 13.50
N PHE A 63 -7.42 2.59 12.38
CA PHE A 63 -6.06 2.98 12.04
C PHE A 63 -5.98 4.49 11.85
N ASP A 64 -5.01 5.11 12.50
CA ASP A 64 -4.57 6.47 12.20
C ASP A 64 -3.24 6.36 11.44
N VAL A 65 -3.28 6.65 10.15
CA VAL A 65 -2.15 6.48 9.23
C VAL A 65 -1.66 7.85 8.77
N MET A 66 -0.36 8.09 8.91
CA MET A 66 0.27 9.29 8.36
C MET A 66 1.19 8.88 7.21
N LEU A 67 0.84 9.26 5.99
CA LEU A 67 1.72 9.15 4.85
C LEU A 67 2.73 10.30 4.91
N VAL A 68 4.02 9.96 4.88
CA VAL A 68 5.12 10.93 4.95
C VAL A 68 5.93 10.80 3.68
N VAL A 69 5.91 11.83 2.84
CA VAL A 69 6.53 11.83 1.51
C VAL A 69 7.76 12.73 1.48
N ASP A 70 8.81 12.26 0.84
CA ASP A 70 10.05 13.00 0.61
C ASP A 70 9.87 13.97 -0.55
N VAL A 71 10.02 15.26 -0.30
CA VAL A 71 9.99 16.29 -1.35
C VAL A 71 11.36 16.95 -1.52
N SER A 72 12.44 16.27 -1.11
CA SER A 72 13.80 16.75 -1.32
C SER A 72 14.17 16.83 -2.81
N GLY A 73 15.21 17.57 -3.14
CA GLY A 73 15.61 17.82 -4.52
C GLY A 73 15.97 16.57 -5.33
N SER A 74 16.31 15.45 -4.66
CA SER A 74 16.60 14.17 -5.29
C SER A 74 15.37 13.45 -5.83
N THR A 75 14.18 13.68 -5.28
CA THR A 75 12.95 13.09 -5.79
C THR A 75 12.52 13.62 -7.17
N ALA A 76 13.26 14.61 -7.72
CA ALA A 76 13.17 15.03 -9.12
C ALA A 76 13.77 14.02 -10.11
N TYR A 77 14.55 13.03 -9.67
CA TYR A 77 15.10 12.00 -10.55
C TYR A 77 14.00 11.08 -11.12
N PRO A 78 14.26 10.42 -12.27
CA PRO A 78 13.31 9.51 -12.87
C PRO A 78 12.93 8.35 -11.95
N SER A 79 11.65 7.98 -11.93
CA SER A 79 11.13 6.83 -11.19
C SER A 79 11.46 5.49 -11.86
N GLY A 80 11.76 5.52 -13.16
CA GLY A 80 12.04 4.36 -13.99
C GLY A 80 10.76 3.65 -14.50
N VAL A 81 9.60 4.28 -14.34
CA VAL A 81 8.32 3.83 -14.90
C VAL A 81 7.56 5.01 -15.51
N ASP A 82 6.65 4.73 -16.41
CA ASP A 82 5.66 5.66 -16.94
C ASP A 82 4.56 5.81 -15.87
N VAL A 83 4.61 6.89 -15.10
CA VAL A 83 3.71 7.14 -13.96
C VAL A 83 2.41 7.77 -14.42
N ASP A 84 2.48 8.68 -15.42
CA ASP A 84 1.33 9.42 -15.92
C ASP A 84 0.57 8.71 -17.07
N GLY A 85 1.19 7.67 -17.66
CA GLY A 85 0.58 6.82 -18.69
C GLY A 85 0.65 7.41 -20.10
N ASP A 86 1.56 8.38 -20.36
CA ASP A 86 1.72 9.01 -21.68
C ASP A 86 2.48 8.13 -22.70
N GLY A 87 3.01 6.99 -22.24
CA GLY A 87 3.77 6.02 -23.05
C GLY A 87 5.25 6.31 -23.16
N ARG A 88 5.77 7.29 -22.41
CA ARG A 88 7.20 7.57 -22.26
C ARG A 88 7.64 7.20 -20.85
N VAL A 89 8.92 7.08 -20.65
CA VAL A 89 9.52 6.91 -19.34
C VAL A 89 10.59 7.96 -19.18
N GLY A 90 10.50 8.74 -18.12
CA GLY A 90 11.49 9.74 -17.82
C GLY A 90 12.90 9.15 -17.72
N GLU A 91 13.88 9.81 -18.33
CA GLU A 91 15.29 9.43 -18.27
C GLU A 91 16.11 10.56 -17.64
N GLN A 92 17.23 10.20 -17.03
CA GLN A 92 18.16 11.20 -16.52
C GLN A 92 18.79 11.95 -17.70
N GLY A 93 18.45 13.23 -17.86
CA GLY A 93 18.94 14.07 -18.94
C GLY A 93 20.48 14.16 -18.94
N SER A 94 21.10 14.04 -20.10
CA SER A 94 22.52 14.27 -20.25
C SER A 94 22.81 15.76 -20.13
N SER A 95 23.49 16.19 -19.06
CA SER A 95 24.02 17.53 -18.95
C SER A 95 25.31 17.62 -19.76
N LEU A 96 25.34 18.51 -20.74
CA LEU A 96 26.59 18.89 -21.47
C LEU A 96 27.66 19.47 -20.51
N LEU A 97 27.25 19.86 -19.30
CA LEU A 97 28.08 20.39 -18.22
C LEU A 97 27.99 19.43 -17.01
N LYS A 98 28.50 18.20 -17.17
CA LYS A 98 28.59 17.24 -16.06
C LYS A 98 29.27 17.88 -14.86
N GLY A 99 28.51 18.07 -13.77
CA GLY A 99 28.99 18.53 -12.47
C GLY A 99 28.62 19.96 -12.07
N ILE A 100 27.97 20.77 -12.94
CA ILE A 100 27.61 22.16 -12.64
C ILE A 100 26.08 22.34 -12.50
N LEU A 101 25.29 21.58 -13.24
CA LEU A 101 23.83 21.57 -13.13
C LEU A 101 23.35 20.14 -12.91
N PRO A 102 22.38 19.92 -12.00
CA PRO A 102 21.78 18.60 -11.86
C PRO A 102 21.16 18.18 -13.19
N ALA A 103 21.46 16.97 -13.64
CA ALA A 103 20.81 16.38 -14.79
C ALA A 103 19.31 16.33 -14.51
N LYS A 104 18.53 17.08 -15.28
CA LYS A 104 17.06 17.08 -15.13
C LYS A 104 16.50 15.78 -15.68
N ASN A 105 15.43 15.29 -15.04
CA ASN A 105 14.57 14.29 -15.62
C ASN A 105 13.98 14.82 -16.94
N THR A 106 13.97 14.01 -17.98
CA THR A 106 13.39 14.35 -19.28
C THR A 106 11.88 14.40 -19.23
N ASP A 107 11.28 13.74 -18.22
CA ASP A 107 9.86 13.70 -17.93
C ASP A 107 9.61 13.92 -16.43
N PRO A 108 9.28 15.14 -16.00
CA PRO A 108 9.05 15.45 -14.60
C PRO A 108 7.84 14.72 -14.00
N GLU A 109 6.84 14.35 -14.83
CA GLU A 109 5.65 13.62 -14.42
C GLU A 109 5.96 12.15 -14.13
N ASP A 110 7.15 11.66 -14.55
CA ASP A 110 7.72 10.36 -14.20
C ASP A 110 8.79 10.43 -13.12
N SER A 111 8.81 11.48 -12.32
CA SER A 111 9.77 11.61 -11.21
C SER A 111 9.49 10.65 -10.05
N ILE A 112 10.46 10.48 -9.15
CA ILE A 112 10.27 9.73 -7.90
C ILE A 112 9.13 10.35 -7.09
N LEU A 113 9.06 11.68 -7.00
CA LEU A 113 7.94 12.36 -6.34
C LEU A 113 6.60 12.02 -7.00
N ALA A 114 6.52 12.01 -8.32
CA ALA A 114 5.30 11.62 -9.03
C ALA A 114 4.88 10.18 -8.68
N ALA A 115 5.84 9.26 -8.57
CA ALA A 115 5.58 7.89 -8.15
C ALA A 115 5.11 7.79 -6.69
N GLU A 116 5.67 8.58 -5.76
CA GLU A 116 5.22 8.65 -4.37
C GLU A 116 3.77 9.16 -4.28
N ILE A 117 3.43 10.19 -5.04
CA ILE A 117 2.08 10.75 -5.10
C ILE A 117 1.10 9.75 -5.74
N ALA A 118 1.49 9.09 -6.83
CA ALA A 118 0.68 8.03 -7.45
C ALA A 118 0.43 6.86 -6.49
N ALA A 119 1.45 6.47 -5.71
CA ALA A 119 1.32 5.44 -4.67
C ALA A 119 0.34 5.87 -3.56
N GLY A 120 0.40 7.13 -3.10
CA GLY A 120 -0.55 7.67 -2.14
C GLY A 120 -1.99 7.69 -2.67
N ARG A 121 -2.19 8.02 -3.95
CA ARG A 121 -3.51 7.95 -4.61
C ARG A 121 -4.03 6.53 -4.70
N ALA A 122 -3.17 5.57 -5.11
CA ALA A 122 -3.53 4.16 -5.18
C ALA A 122 -3.88 3.58 -3.81
N LEU A 123 -3.09 3.92 -2.77
CA LEU A 123 -3.39 3.52 -1.39
C LEU A 123 -4.80 3.96 -0.95
N ILE A 124 -5.19 5.21 -1.26
CA ILE A 124 -6.51 5.74 -0.91
C ILE A 124 -7.66 4.92 -1.53
N GLU A 125 -7.48 4.35 -2.72
CA GLU A 125 -8.50 3.51 -3.38
C GLU A 125 -8.77 2.19 -2.64
N ASP A 126 -7.76 1.70 -1.90
CA ASP A 126 -7.80 0.41 -1.22
C ASP A 126 -8.12 0.53 0.28
N LEU A 127 -8.25 1.75 0.82
CA LEU A 127 -8.55 1.97 2.24
C LEU A 127 -10.05 2.13 2.49
N ASP A 128 -10.52 1.53 3.59
CA ASP A 128 -11.88 1.73 4.10
C ASP A 128 -11.93 2.99 4.99
N PRO A 129 -12.65 4.06 4.58
CA PRO A 129 -12.74 5.30 5.34
C PRO A 129 -13.46 5.16 6.69
N GLU A 130 -14.21 4.08 6.92
CA GLU A 130 -14.82 3.80 8.22
C GLU A 130 -13.80 3.25 9.22
N ARG A 131 -12.72 2.67 8.74
CA ARG A 131 -11.67 2.04 9.55
C ARG A 131 -10.36 2.83 9.59
N VAL A 132 -10.02 3.53 8.53
CA VAL A 132 -8.73 4.23 8.38
C VAL A 132 -8.93 5.72 8.24
N ARG A 133 -8.22 6.49 9.05
CA ARG A 133 -8.02 7.93 8.82
C ARG A 133 -6.61 8.14 8.31
N LEU A 134 -6.52 8.83 7.20
CA LEU A 134 -5.25 9.12 6.53
C LEU A 134 -4.92 10.60 6.67
N GLY A 135 -3.67 10.91 7.00
CA GLY A 135 -3.09 12.24 6.93
C GLY A 135 -1.88 12.25 6.02
N LEU A 136 -1.44 13.44 5.64
CA LEU A 136 -0.29 13.63 4.74
C LEU A 136 0.68 14.66 5.33
N VAL A 137 1.94 14.28 5.38
CA VAL A 137 3.07 15.16 5.69
C VAL A 137 4.06 15.09 4.54
N SER A 138 4.55 16.23 4.09
CA SER A 138 5.72 16.30 3.22
C SER A 138 6.94 16.79 4.02
N PHE A 139 8.14 16.31 3.66
CA PHE A 139 9.37 16.78 4.32
C PHE A 139 10.51 16.96 3.33
N SER A 140 11.37 17.92 3.64
CA SER A 140 12.60 18.23 2.91
C SER A 140 13.57 19.02 3.79
N GLY A 141 13.99 20.17 3.37
CA GLY A 141 14.77 21.16 4.14
C GLY A 141 15.53 22.08 3.20
N GLU A 142 15.41 23.38 3.39
CA GLU A 142 16.14 24.34 2.59
C GLU A 142 17.62 24.35 2.92
N VAL A 143 18.45 24.30 1.90
CA VAL A 143 19.90 24.36 2.00
C VAL A 143 20.45 25.47 1.11
N ASP A 144 21.55 26.08 1.53
CA ASP A 144 22.35 26.92 0.68
C ASP A 144 23.07 26.08 -0.39
N PRO A 145 22.87 26.36 -1.69
CA PRO A 145 23.43 25.52 -2.76
C PRO A 145 24.97 25.53 -2.80
N ALA A 146 25.62 26.56 -2.25
CA ALA A 146 27.08 26.64 -2.23
C ALA A 146 27.70 25.89 -1.04
N THR A 147 27.03 25.88 0.11
CA THR A 147 27.55 25.29 1.35
C THR A 147 26.88 23.99 1.73
N GLY A 148 25.69 23.69 1.18
CA GLY A 148 24.87 22.55 1.56
C GLY A 148 24.26 22.64 2.97
N ARG A 149 24.36 23.78 3.63
CA ARG A 149 23.87 23.99 5.00
C ARG A 149 22.49 24.62 5.01
N ARG A 150 21.76 24.43 6.12
CA ARG A 150 20.45 25.10 6.34
C ARG A 150 20.58 26.59 6.12
N ARG A 151 19.61 27.18 5.41
CA ARG A 151 19.55 28.63 5.18
C ARG A 151 19.17 29.40 6.43
N SER A 152 18.32 28.82 7.26
CA SER A 152 17.81 29.45 8.48
C SER A 152 17.59 28.42 9.58
N PRO A 153 17.93 28.72 10.83
CA PRO A 153 17.61 27.85 11.96
C PRO A 153 16.11 27.67 12.20
N ASN A 154 15.28 28.61 11.71
CA ASN A 154 13.83 28.61 11.90
C ASN A 154 13.05 28.14 10.65
N GLN A 155 13.73 27.58 9.65
CA GLN A 155 13.05 27.05 8.47
C GLN A 155 12.16 25.87 8.84
N VAL A 156 11.07 25.71 8.10
CA VAL A 156 10.14 24.59 8.23
C VAL A 156 10.58 23.49 7.28
N ASP A 157 11.04 22.35 7.82
CA ASP A 157 11.54 21.23 7.05
C ASP A 157 10.47 20.13 6.85
N ALA A 158 9.30 20.27 7.50
CA ALA A 158 8.15 19.40 7.29
C ALA A 158 6.85 20.19 7.32
N ILE A 159 5.92 19.83 6.47
CA ILE A 159 4.63 20.51 6.30
C ILE A 159 3.51 19.48 6.49
N LEU A 160 2.52 19.83 7.33
CA LEU A 160 1.28 19.07 7.40
C LEU A 160 0.37 19.48 6.23
N GLU A 161 0.28 18.65 5.23
CA GLU A 161 -0.51 18.89 4.02
C GLU A 161 -1.99 18.56 4.26
N ALA A 162 -2.26 17.45 4.93
CA ALA A 162 -3.59 17.08 5.38
C ALA A 162 -3.56 16.50 6.80
N PRO A 163 -4.38 17.01 7.74
CA PRO A 163 -4.56 16.35 9.03
C PRO A 163 -5.30 15.02 8.85
N LEU A 164 -5.24 14.14 9.87
CA LEU A 164 -5.96 12.87 9.86
C LEU A 164 -7.45 13.06 9.55
N THR A 165 -7.90 12.40 8.51
CA THR A 165 -9.28 12.48 8.03
C THR A 165 -9.73 11.21 7.33
N SER A 166 -11.02 10.90 7.37
CA SER A 166 -11.67 9.90 6.51
C SER A 166 -12.21 10.51 5.20
N ASP A 167 -12.12 11.84 5.04
CA ASP A 167 -12.44 12.54 3.81
C ASP A 167 -11.22 12.47 2.86
N TYR A 168 -11.13 11.39 2.10
CA TYR A 168 -10.00 11.15 1.21
C TYR A 168 -9.94 12.11 0.02
N VAL A 169 -11.02 12.85 -0.29
CA VAL A 169 -10.99 13.91 -1.30
C VAL A 169 -10.00 15.00 -0.89
N ARG A 170 -9.95 15.34 0.41
CA ARG A 170 -8.97 16.31 0.94
C ARG A 170 -7.55 15.80 0.86
N VAL A 171 -7.33 14.51 1.13
CA VAL A 171 -5.99 13.92 1.05
C VAL A 171 -5.50 13.90 -0.40
N ARG A 172 -6.36 13.54 -1.36
CA ARG A 172 -6.04 13.61 -2.79
C ARG A 172 -5.67 15.03 -3.24
N ALA A 173 -6.48 16.02 -2.87
CA ALA A 173 -6.19 17.41 -3.18
C ALA A 173 -4.85 17.89 -2.58
N ALA A 174 -4.50 17.39 -1.39
CA ALA A 174 -3.21 17.69 -0.77
C ALA A 174 -2.05 17.01 -1.52
N LEU A 175 -2.20 15.74 -1.96
CA LEU A 175 -1.22 15.05 -2.80
C LEU A 175 -0.99 15.80 -4.12
N ASP A 176 -2.06 16.28 -4.76
CA ASP A 176 -1.98 17.07 -5.99
C ASP A 176 -1.22 18.40 -5.77
N ALA A 177 -1.47 19.07 -4.65
CA ALA A 177 -0.78 20.30 -4.29
C ALA A 177 0.72 20.07 -4.01
N VAL A 178 1.10 18.94 -3.39
CA VAL A 178 2.49 18.55 -3.18
C VAL A 178 3.19 18.33 -4.51
N LEU A 179 2.56 17.58 -5.44
CA LEU A 179 3.12 17.33 -6.77
C LEU A 179 3.31 18.63 -7.55
N LEU A 180 2.32 19.52 -7.53
CA LEU A 180 2.38 20.81 -8.21
C LEU A 180 3.50 21.73 -7.66
N ARG A 181 3.74 21.69 -6.34
CA ARG A 181 4.83 22.43 -5.71
C ARG A 181 6.19 21.92 -6.13
N GLY A 182 6.30 20.61 -6.38
CA GLY A 182 7.51 19.94 -6.82
C GLY A 182 8.58 19.78 -5.73
N PRO A 183 9.68 19.06 -6.07
CA PRO A 183 10.75 18.73 -5.15
C PRO A 183 11.72 19.89 -4.94
N ASN A 184 12.23 20.05 -3.71
CA ASN A 184 13.23 21.08 -3.37
C ASN A 184 13.96 20.76 -2.06
N GLY A 185 15.22 21.14 -1.96
CA GLY A 185 16.01 21.15 -0.73
C GLY A 185 16.71 19.83 -0.40
N GLY A 186 17.13 19.73 0.85
CA GLY A 186 17.77 18.55 1.45
C GLY A 186 16.75 17.60 2.07
N THR A 187 17.24 16.62 2.85
CA THR A 187 16.43 15.52 3.41
C THR A 187 16.51 15.55 4.93
N ASN A 188 15.49 16.12 5.61
CA ASN A 188 15.37 16.12 7.06
C ASN A 188 14.33 15.09 7.51
N MET A 189 14.75 13.83 7.67
CA MET A 189 13.87 12.73 8.09
C MET A 189 13.31 12.94 9.49
N GLU A 190 14.13 13.51 10.40
CA GLU A 190 13.71 13.84 11.77
C GLU A 190 12.47 14.73 11.77
N ALA A 191 12.47 15.79 10.96
CA ALA A 191 11.37 16.75 10.88
C ALA A 191 10.07 16.07 10.40
N GLY A 192 10.16 15.22 9.38
CA GLY A 192 9.02 14.44 8.87
C GLY A 192 8.41 13.53 9.93
N ILE A 193 9.26 12.76 10.63
CA ILE A 193 8.81 11.85 11.70
C ILE A 193 8.20 12.62 12.87
N LYS A 194 8.84 13.68 13.33
CA LYS A 194 8.36 14.48 14.49
C LYS A 194 7.01 15.15 14.20
N LEU A 195 6.83 15.64 12.98
CA LEU A 195 5.55 16.24 12.59
C LEU A 195 4.44 15.18 12.52
N ALA A 196 4.70 14.06 11.86
CA ALA A 196 3.75 12.95 11.80
C ALA A 196 3.41 12.40 13.19
N LEU A 197 4.41 12.25 14.07
CA LEU A 197 4.22 11.84 15.45
C LEU A 197 3.35 12.83 16.23
N ARG A 198 3.58 14.14 16.08
CA ARG A 198 2.78 15.18 16.73
C ARG A 198 1.29 15.02 16.38
N GLU A 199 1.00 14.80 15.11
CA GLU A 199 -0.36 14.62 14.61
C GLU A 199 -1.01 13.31 15.09
N LEU A 200 -0.27 12.20 15.04
CA LEU A 200 -0.75 10.88 15.46
C LEU A 200 -0.93 10.76 16.99
N ALA A 201 -0.13 11.46 17.77
CA ALA A 201 -0.22 11.44 19.21
C ALA A 201 -1.10 12.56 19.80
N GLY A 202 -1.62 13.46 18.96
CA GLY A 202 -2.44 14.59 19.41
C GLY A 202 -1.71 15.55 20.34
N LEU A 203 -0.39 15.74 20.12
CA LEU A 203 0.42 16.60 20.97
C LEU A 203 0.09 18.08 20.77
N SER A 204 0.57 18.92 21.66
CA SER A 204 0.35 20.37 21.57
C SER A 204 0.74 20.92 20.19
N GLY A 205 -0.19 21.65 19.56
CA GLY A 205 -0.04 22.19 18.21
C GLY A 205 -0.43 21.21 17.08
N ALA A 206 -0.88 19.99 17.40
CA ALA A 206 -1.48 19.10 16.40
C ALA A 206 -2.79 19.69 15.85
N ARG A 207 -3.03 19.50 14.57
CA ARG A 207 -4.29 19.83 13.89
C ARG A 207 -5.21 18.61 13.75
N SER A 208 -4.66 17.43 13.90
CA SER A 208 -5.38 16.18 13.92
C SER A 208 -5.99 15.88 15.29
N GLN A 209 -7.08 15.12 15.27
CA GLN A 209 -7.70 14.59 16.50
C GLN A 209 -7.63 13.05 16.44
N PRO A 210 -6.51 12.44 16.85
CA PRO A 210 -6.33 11.01 16.76
C PRO A 210 -7.35 10.24 17.60
N ILE A 211 -7.73 9.03 17.17
CA ILE A 211 -8.52 8.11 17.98
C ILE A 211 -7.57 7.42 18.97
N GLU A 212 -7.90 7.46 20.26
CA GLU A 212 -7.03 6.90 21.30
C GLU A 212 -6.78 5.40 21.11
N SER A 213 -7.83 4.66 20.74
CA SER A 213 -7.79 3.20 20.52
C SER A 213 -7.28 2.79 19.13
N ALA A 214 -7.02 3.73 18.22
CA ALA A 214 -6.52 3.42 16.87
C ALA A 214 -5.08 2.96 16.92
N LYS A 215 -4.72 1.99 16.07
CA LYS A 215 -3.32 1.71 15.74
C LYS A 215 -2.75 2.89 14.95
N LYS A 216 -1.58 3.33 15.34
CA LYS A 216 -0.92 4.50 14.77
C LYS A 216 0.25 4.07 13.91
N VAL A 217 0.20 4.44 12.64
CA VAL A 217 1.16 4.00 11.64
C VAL A 217 1.70 5.18 10.85
N ILE A 218 3.01 5.20 10.62
CA ILE A 218 3.67 6.09 9.66
C ILE A 218 4.11 5.23 8.48
N LEU A 219 3.70 5.63 7.28
CA LEU A 219 4.22 5.14 6.01
C LEU A 219 5.20 6.19 5.50
N PHE A 220 6.50 5.91 5.60
CA PHE A 220 7.56 6.87 5.33
C PHE A 220 8.26 6.53 4.02
N LEU A 221 8.15 7.41 3.03
CA LEU A 221 8.75 7.25 1.71
C LEU A 221 9.96 8.17 1.61
N THR A 222 11.08 7.68 1.10
CA THR A 222 12.30 8.47 0.88
C THR A 222 13.18 7.86 -0.20
N ASP A 223 13.84 8.69 -1.01
CA ASP A 223 14.76 8.26 -2.07
C ASP A 223 16.24 8.30 -1.66
N GLY A 224 16.52 8.62 -0.39
CA GLY A 224 17.90 8.85 0.00
C GLY A 224 18.21 8.65 1.48
N LYS A 225 19.29 9.30 1.86
CA LYS A 225 19.81 9.35 3.22
C LYS A 225 19.47 10.69 3.88
N PRO A 226 19.39 10.76 5.21
CA PRO A 226 19.29 12.04 5.90
C PRO A 226 20.52 12.89 5.57
N SER A 227 20.31 14.17 5.33
CA SER A 227 21.36 15.15 5.06
C SER A 227 21.20 16.43 5.87
N LEU A 228 20.25 16.45 6.80
CA LEU A 228 19.90 17.53 7.70
C LEU A 228 19.45 16.95 9.06
N PRO A 229 19.55 17.71 10.17
CA PRO A 229 19.83 19.16 10.22
C PRO A 229 21.31 19.56 10.24
N PHE A 230 22.28 18.65 10.37
CA PHE A 230 23.67 18.97 10.64
C PHE A 230 24.59 18.81 9.44
N GLY A 231 24.33 17.82 8.59
CA GLY A 231 25.22 17.41 7.55
C GLY A 231 25.30 18.26 6.32
N LEU A 232 26.18 17.86 5.41
CA LEU A 232 26.27 18.33 4.04
C LEU A 232 25.50 17.39 3.13
N VAL A 233 24.75 17.92 2.19
CA VAL A 233 23.93 17.14 1.25
C VAL A 233 24.71 16.03 0.52
N SER A 234 26.03 16.21 0.35
CA SER A 234 26.90 15.27 -0.38
C SER A 234 27.46 14.10 0.44
N LYS A 235 27.39 14.15 1.78
CA LYS A 235 27.97 13.12 2.66
C LYS A 235 26.93 12.57 3.61
N GLU A 236 27.09 11.29 3.96
CA GLU A 236 26.35 10.68 5.07
C GLU A 236 26.92 11.22 6.38
N ASP A 237 26.06 11.81 7.20
CA ASP A 237 26.42 12.33 8.50
C ASP A 237 25.83 11.42 9.59
N PRO A 238 26.68 10.85 10.48
CA PRO A 238 26.20 10.01 11.57
C PRO A 238 25.25 10.75 12.53
N GLU A 239 25.41 12.07 12.71
CA GLU A 239 24.54 12.87 13.58
C GLU A 239 23.14 13.00 12.98
N ASP A 240 23.01 13.16 11.65
CA ASP A 240 21.71 13.19 10.96
C ASP A 240 20.99 11.84 11.03
N ILE A 241 21.75 10.73 10.96
CA ILE A 241 21.20 9.38 11.17
C ILE A 241 20.68 9.24 12.60
N GLU A 242 21.46 9.65 13.60
CA GLU A 242 21.10 9.49 15.01
C GLU A 242 19.83 10.27 15.37
N VAL A 243 19.69 11.52 14.92
CA VAL A 243 18.48 12.31 15.21
C VAL A 243 17.23 11.75 14.52
N ALA A 244 17.36 11.19 13.31
CA ALA A 244 16.27 10.49 12.65
C ALA A 244 15.83 9.23 13.40
N VAL A 245 16.80 8.45 13.90
CA VAL A 245 16.56 7.26 14.73
C VAL A 245 15.98 7.64 16.09
N ASP A 246 16.41 8.74 16.70
CA ASP A 246 15.84 9.26 17.95
C ASP A 246 14.40 9.69 17.79
N ALA A 247 14.05 10.34 16.67
CA ALA A 247 12.66 10.63 16.35
C ALA A 247 11.82 9.35 16.22
N ALA A 248 12.37 8.28 15.62
CA ALA A 248 11.70 6.98 15.56
C ALA A 248 11.57 6.32 16.95
N ARG A 249 12.54 6.47 17.85
CA ARG A 249 12.43 6.00 19.25
C ARG A 249 11.29 6.72 20.00
N LEU A 250 11.13 8.03 19.76
CA LEU A 250 10.00 8.78 20.30
C LEU A 250 8.66 8.25 19.74
N ALA A 251 8.60 7.96 18.44
CA ALA A 251 7.42 7.35 17.81
C ALA A 251 7.08 6.01 18.45
N ARG A 252 8.04 5.13 18.68
CA ARG A 252 7.84 3.88 19.42
C ARG A 252 7.26 4.12 20.81
N THR A 253 7.78 5.08 21.56
CA THR A 253 7.30 5.40 22.91
C THR A 253 5.83 5.82 22.91
N ALA A 254 5.36 6.44 21.82
CA ALA A 254 3.97 6.81 21.61
C ALA A 254 3.11 5.69 20.97
N GLY A 255 3.65 4.48 20.83
CA GLY A 255 2.94 3.34 20.23
C GLY A 255 2.74 3.47 18.71
N VAL A 256 3.59 4.25 18.02
CA VAL A 256 3.53 4.45 16.57
C VAL A 256 4.50 3.50 15.87
N THR A 257 4.00 2.73 14.91
CA THR A 257 4.80 1.87 14.03
C THR A 257 5.22 2.66 12.79
N LEU A 258 6.48 2.54 12.40
CA LEU A 258 7.06 3.23 11.25
C LEU A 258 7.49 2.23 10.17
N ASN A 259 6.77 2.15 9.07
CA ASN A 259 7.16 1.41 7.88
C ASN A 259 7.87 2.35 6.91
N VAL A 260 9.08 1.99 6.49
CA VAL A 260 9.94 2.84 5.67
C VAL A 260 10.16 2.20 4.30
N PHE A 261 9.93 2.97 3.25
CA PHE A 261 10.18 2.59 1.86
C PHE A 261 11.36 3.39 1.32
N GLY A 262 12.45 2.68 1.02
CA GLY A 262 13.65 3.27 0.42
C GLY A 262 13.60 3.17 -1.10
N LEU A 263 13.43 4.30 -1.78
CA LEU A 263 13.14 4.38 -3.20
C LEU A 263 14.41 4.58 -4.04
N GLY A 264 14.74 3.59 -4.86
CA GLY A 264 15.83 3.66 -5.81
C GLY A 264 17.22 3.39 -5.24
N PRO A 265 18.26 3.47 -6.09
CA PRO A 265 19.61 3.06 -5.74
C PRO A 265 20.19 3.81 -4.53
N ARG A 266 19.91 5.12 -4.42
CA ARG A 266 20.47 5.97 -3.34
C ARG A 266 19.99 5.53 -1.96
N ALA A 267 18.69 5.23 -1.80
CA ALA A 267 18.16 4.72 -0.54
C ALA A 267 18.67 3.31 -0.22
N ILE A 268 18.91 2.50 -1.27
CA ILE A 268 19.44 1.13 -1.12
C ILE A 268 20.92 1.15 -0.75
N ASP A 269 21.71 2.07 -1.28
CA ASP A 269 23.13 2.21 -0.99
C ASP A 269 23.39 2.77 0.43
N TYR A 270 22.42 3.53 0.99
CA TYR A 270 22.50 4.13 2.32
C TYR A 270 21.31 3.75 3.22
N PRO A 271 21.11 2.46 3.52
CA PRO A 271 19.89 1.97 4.19
C PRO A 271 19.91 2.14 5.72
N ILE A 272 21.01 2.61 6.31
CA ILE A 272 21.25 2.54 7.77
C ILE A 272 20.17 3.30 8.54
N ALA A 273 19.87 4.56 8.17
CA ALA A 273 18.85 5.36 8.83
C ALA A 273 17.48 4.70 8.71
N ALA A 274 17.05 4.40 7.47
CA ALA A 274 15.76 3.81 7.16
C ALA A 274 15.53 2.47 7.88
N THR A 275 16.54 1.58 7.85
CA THR A 275 16.48 0.27 8.52
C THR A 275 16.37 0.41 10.05
N LYS A 276 17.17 1.30 10.66
CA LYS A 276 17.13 1.54 12.11
C LYS A 276 15.80 2.16 12.53
N MET A 277 15.29 3.18 11.79
CA MET A 277 14.01 3.84 12.06
C MET A 277 12.85 2.83 12.05
N ALA A 278 12.76 1.97 11.03
CA ALA A 278 11.76 0.92 10.97
C ALA A 278 11.91 -0.07 12.13
N SER A 279 13.12 -0.64 12.32
CA SER A 279 13.40 -1.67 13.32
C SER A 279 13.08 -1.22 14.75
N VAL A 280 13.45 0.02 15.15
CA VAL A 280 13.21 0.48 16.52
C VAL A 280 11.72 0.64 16.85
N THR A 281 10.85 0.80 15.86
CA THR A 281 9.40 0.92 16.03
C THR A 281 8.65 -0.41 15.86
N GLY A 282 9.35 -1.49 15.48
CA GLY A 282 8.73 -2.77 15.12
C GLY A 282 8.07 -2.77 13.74
N GLY A 283 8.40 -1.79 12.89
CA GLY A 283 7.97 -1.72 11.50
C GLY A 283 8.96 -2.37 10.54
N LEU A 284 8.69 -2.25 9.25
CA LEU A 284 9.46 -2.86 8.17
C LEU A 284 10.20 -1.82 7.35
N TYR A 285 11.42 -2.14 6.93
CA TYR A 285 12.13 -1.44 5.86
C TYR A 285 11.97 -2.21 4.56
N THR A 286 11.41 -1.56 3.55
CA THR A 286 11.18 -2.13 2.22
C THR A 286 12.04 -1.40 1.19
N PRO A 287 13.14 -2.02 0.71
CA PRO A 287 13.93 -1.45 -0.38
C PRO A 287 13.21 -1.60 -1.72
N VAL A 288 12.99 -0.50 -2.43
CA VAL A 288 12.31 -0.45 -3.73
C VAL A 288 13.34 -0.07 -4.80
N ARG A 289 13.83 -1.06 -5.54
CA ARG A 289 14.93 -0.86 -6.49
C ARG A 289 14.57 0.14 -7.60
N ARG A 290 13.38 0.01 -8.16
CA ARG A 290 12.83 0.91 -9.16
C ARG A 290 11.74 1.74 -8.47
N PRO A 291 11.96 3.05 -8.24
CA PRO A 291 11.07 3.88 -7.42
C PRO A 291 9.59 3.79 -7.82
N GLY A 292 9.29 3.69 -9.10
CA GLY A 292 7.91 3.59 -9.58
C GLY A 292 7.17 2.32 -9.14
N ASP A 293 7.87 1.26 -8.71
CA ASP A 293 7.25 0.03 -8.19
C ASP A 293 6.56 0.28 -6.84
N ILE A 294 6.80 1.45 -6.19
CA ILE A 294 6.14 1.82 -4.93
C ILE A 294 4.62 1.85 -5.06
N VAL A 295 4.08 2.16 -6.23
CA VAL A 295 2.62 2.21 -6.47
C VAL A 295 1.97 0.87 -6.14
N SER A 296 2.55 -0.25 -6.62
CA SER A 296 2.03 -1.58 -6.34
C SER A 296 2.41 -2.12 -4.97
N LEU A 297 3.56 -1.69 -4.41
CA LEU A 297 4.02 -2.15 -3.11
C LEU A 297 3.24 -1.50 -1.95
N LEU A 298 2.87 -0.23 -2.09
CA LEU A 298 2.16 0.49 -1.04
C LEU A 298 0.73 -0.02 -0.86
N THR A 299 0.08 -0.43 -1.94
CA THR A 299 -1.25 -1.07 -1.89
C THR A 299 -1.21 -2.49 -1.31
N GLY A 300 -0.06 -3.17 -1.39
CA GLY A 300 0.13 -4.50 -0.81
C GLY A 300 0.55 -4.51 0.67
N ILE A 301 0.76 -3.35 1.31
CA ILE A 301 1.18 -3.32 2.71
C ILE A 301 0.02 -3.64 3.65
N SER A 302 0.27 -4.49 4.66
CA SER A 302 -0.71 -4.77 5.71
C SER A 302 -0.29 -4.15 7.03
N PHE A 303 -1.03 -3.18 7.51
CA PHE A 303 -0.89 -2.67 8.88
C PHE A 303 -1.87 -3.32 9.86
N ALA A 304 -2.72 -4.24 9.39
CA ALA A 304 -3.50 -5.16 10.21
C ALA A 304 -2.70 -6.39 10.66
N ASN A 305 -1.48 -6.55 10.18
CA ASN A 305 -0.59 -7.69 10.42
C ASN A 305 -1.19 -9.03 9.94
N VAL A 306 -1.99 -9.00 8.88
CA VAL A 306 -2.56 -10.18 8.21
C VAL A 306 -1.88 -10.32 6.84
N GLU A 307 -1.39 -11.53 6.55
CA GLU A 307 -0.68 -11.82 5.30
C GLU A 307 -1.57 -12.46 4.24
N ASP A 308 -2.56 -13.24 4.69
CA ASP A 308 -3.41 -14.01 3.77
C ASP A 308 -4.81 -14.24 4.33
N VAL A 309 -5.79 -14.27 3.43
CA VAL A 309 -7.19 -14.62 3.72
C VAL A 309 -7.71 -15.59 2.66
N VAL A 310 -8.17 -16.74 3.12
CA VAL A 310 -8.67 -17.83 2.26
C VAL A 310 -10.12 -18.15 2.58
N ALA A 311 -10.96 -18.27 1.55
CA ALA A 311 -12.35 -18.71 1.65
C ALA A 311 -12.53 -20.13 1.16
N VAL A 312 -13.20 -20.98 1.94
CA VAL A 312 -13.48 -22.37 1.59
C VAL A 312 -14.96 -22.67 1.78
N ASN A 313 -15.61 -23.20 0.76
CA ASN A 313 -16.93 -23.78 0.90
C ASN A 313 -16.82 -25.22 1.40
N LEU A 314 -17.11 -25.44 2.67
CA LEU A 314 -17.05 -26.74 3.33
C LEU A 314 -18.10 -27.73 2.80
N THR A 315 -19.20 -27.25 2.22
CA THR A 315 -20.24 -28.09 1.64
C THR A 315 -19.83 -28.69 0.31
N LEU A 316 -19.05 -27.95 -0.49
CA LEU A 316 -18.49 -28.38 -1.78
C LEU A 316 -17.11 -29.02 -1.62
N ALA A 317 -16.40 -28.75 -0.51
CA ALA A 317 -14.97 -28.99 -0.35
C ALA A 317 -14.13 -28.24 -1.40
N GLU A 318 -14.58 -27.04 -1.80
CA GLU A 318 -13.92 -26.18 -2.78
C GLU A 318 -13.43 -24.88 -2.12
N MET A 319 -12.25 -24.45 -2.53
CA MET A 319 -11.62 -23.22 -2.11
C MET A 319 -11.83 -22.14 -3.19
N ALA A 320 -12.00 -20.89 -2.77
CA ALA A 320 -11.90 -19.74 -3.69
C ALA A 320 -10.53 -19.72 -4.37
N GLY A 321 -10.50 -19.28 -5.62
CA GLY A 321 -9.24 -19.13 -6.34
C GLY A 321 -8.32 -18.09 -5.68
N PRO A 322 -7.03 -18.07 -6.02
CA PRO A 322 -6.06 -17.17 -5.40
C PRO A 322 -6.38 -15.69 -5.66
N ASP A 323 -7.08 -15.37 -6.75
CA ASP A 323 -7.47 -14.02 -7.12
C ASP A 323 -8.94 -13.71 -6.78
N ASP A 324 -9.66 -14.68 -6.20
CA ASP A 324 -11.09 -14.52 -5.89
C ASP A 324 -11.34 -13.79 -4.55
N VAL A 325 -10.34 -13.73 -3.68
CA VAL A 325 -10.41 -13.00 -2.39
C VAL A 325 -9.27 -12.01 -2.32
N LEU A 326 -9.59 -10.72 -2.28
CA LEU A 326 -8.63 -9.63 -2.17
C LEU A 326 -8.55 -9.17 -0.71
N LEU A 327 -7.36 -9.24 -0.14
CA LEU A 327 -7.02 -8.68 1.17
C LEU A 327 -6.48 -7.26 0.98
N GLN A 328 -7.00 -6.31 1.74
CA GLN A 328 -6.59 -4.92 1.72
C GLN A 328 -5.63 -4.59 2.88
N PRO A 329 -4.87 -3.49 2.80
CA PRO A 329 -3.87 -3.10 3.80
C PRO A 329 -4.40 -3.01 5.23
N ASP A 330 -5.64 -2.59 5.39
CA ASP A 330 -6.32 -2.43 6.67
C ASP A 330 -6.91 -3.75 7.22
N GLY A 331 -6.65 -4.87 6.55
CA GLY A 331 -7.17 -6.18 6.90
C GLY A 331 -8.61 -6.42 6.42
N SER A 332 -9.26 -5.47 5.75
CA SER A 332 -10.52 -5.75 5.09
C SER A 332 -10.31 -6.69 3.90
N PHE A 333 -11.29 -7.54 3.65
CA PHE A 333 -11.27 -8.44 2.50
C PHE A 333 -12.61 -8.44 1.78
N ARG A 334 -12.54 -8.66 0.48
CA ARG A 334 -13.71 -8.83 -0.39
C ARG A 334 -13.40 -9.83 -1.49
N GLY A 335 -14.43 -10.52 -1.93
CA GLY A 335 -14.23 -11.52 -2.97
C GLY A 335 -15.46 -12.36 -3.22
N PHE A 336 -15.22 -13.57 -3.72
CA PHE A 336 -16.23 -14.53 -4.06
C PHE A 336 -15.80 -15.94 -3.64
N VAL A 337 -16.79 -16.79 -3.33
CA VAL A 337 -16.57 -18.21 -3.04
C VAL A 337 -17.53 -19.05 -3.85
N PRO A 338 -17.10 -20.21 -4.41
CA PRO A 338 -17.97 -21.12 -5.11
C PRO A 338 -19.11 -21.63 -4.22
N VAL A 339 -20.34 -21.68 -4.74
CA VAL A 339 -21.52 -22.16 -4.03
C VAL A 339 -22.39 -23.04 -4.92
N ARG A 340 -23.26 -23.86 -4.31
CA ARG A 340 -24.29 -24.66 -5.00
C ARG A 340 -25.66 -24.29 -4.52
N PRO A 341 -26.73 -24.57 -5.28
CA PRO A 341 -28.10 -24.40 -4.84
C PRO A 341 -28.38 -25.08 -3.50
N GLY A 342 -29.06 -24.36 -2.59
CA GLY A 342 -29.35 -24.75 -1.24
C GLY A 342 -28.34 -24.24 -0.21
N ARG A 343 -28.29 -24.91 0.93
CA ARG A 343 -27.45 -24.51 2.06
C ARG A 343 -25.97 -24.74 1.80
N ASN A 344 -25.16 -23.73 2.01
CA ASN A 344 -23.71 -23.75 1.93
C ASN A 344 -23.11 -23.30 3.26
N ARG A 345 -22.12 -24.04 3.77
CA ARG A 345 -21.30 -23.69 4.92
C ARG A 345 -19.93 -23.22 4.44
N ILE A 346 -19.57 -22.02 4.79
CA ILE A 346 -18.36 -21.35 4.31
C ILE A 346 -17.47 -21.05 5.51
N ARG A 347 -16.16 -21.28 5.36
CA ARG A 347 -15.11 -20.90 6.31
C ARG A 347 -14.20 -19.90 5.67
N ILE A 348 -13.97 -18.79 6.36
CA ILE A 348 -12.91 -17.84 6.06
C ILE A 348 -11.78 -18.07 7.05
N SER A 349 -10.56 -18.24 6.57
CA SER A 349 -9.36 -18.41 7.39
C SER A 349 -8.38 -17.29 7.08
N ALA A 350 -7.74 -16.74 8.10
CA ALA A 350 -6.72 -15.71 7.98
C ALA A 350 -5.42 -16.15 8.65
N LEU A 351 -4.30 -15.75 8.05
CA LEU A 351 -2.94 -15.97 8.54
C LEU A 351 -2.32 -14.60 8.86
N ALA A 352 -1.77 -14.44 10.05
CA ALA A 352 -1.02 -13.24 10.45
C ALA A 352 0.47 -13.39 10.21
N SER A 353 1.19 -12.26 10.19
CA SER A 353 2.64 -12.17 9.96
C SER A 353 3.49 -12.88 11.03
N ASP A 354 2.94 -13.14 12.21
CA ASP A 354 3.58 -13.91 13.29
C ASP A 354 3.31 -15.42 13.19
N GLY A 355 2.59 -15.86 12.13
CA GLY A 355 2.18 -17.24 11.92
C GLY A 355 0.92 -17.66 12.67
N SER A 356 0.32 -16.78 13.49
CA SER A 356 -0.97 -17.05 14.12
C SER A 356 -2.11 -17.12 13.09
N ARG A 357 -3.16 -17.87 13.42
CA ARG A 357 -4.29 -18.10 12.51
C ARG A 357 -5.60 -17.85 13.20
N GLY A 358 -6.60 -17.47 12.41
CA GLY A 358 -7.97 -17.36 12.86
C GLY A 358 -8.93 -17.81 11.78
N SER A 359 -10.16 -18.14 12.17
CA SER A 359 -11.20 -18.47 11.19
C SER A 359 -12.59 -18.11 11.69
N ALA A 360 -13.49 -17.83 10.76
CA ALA A 360 -14.91 -17.67 10.98
C ALA A 360 -15.70 -18.60 10.06
N GLU A 361 -16.79 -19.17 10.57
CA GLU A 361 -17.71 -19.99 9.77
C GLU A 361 -19.08 -19.36 9.77
N PHE A 362 -19.76 -19.45 8.62
CA PHE A 362 -21.13 -18.99 8.46
C PHE A 362 -21.87 -19.84 7.42
N GLU A 363 -23.20 -19.76 7.45
CA GLU A 363 -24.05 -20.51 6.52
C GLU A 363 -24.88 -19.54 5.69
N ILE A 364 -25.06 -19.85 4.40
CA ILE A 364 -25.95 -19.14 3.48
C ILE A 364 -26.83 -20.14 2.72
N ASP A 365 -27.97 -19.66 2.25
CA ASP A 365 -28.81 -20.39 1.31
C ASP A 365 -28.63 -19.75 -0.09
N PHE A 366 -28.12 -20.52 -1.03
CA PHE A 366 -27.89 -20.04 -2.40
C PHE A 366 -29.01 -20.48 -3.32
N LYS A 367 -29.53 -19.56 -4.13
CA LYS A 367 -30.53 -19.83 -5.16
C LYS A 367 -29.99 -19.37 -6.52
N HIS A 368 -29.79 -20.32 -7.40
CA HIS A 368 -29.45 -19.99 -8.77
C HIS A 368 -30.57 -19.18 -9.41
N GLN A 369 -30.20 -18.12 -10.11
CA GLN A 369 -31.16 -17.27 -10.83
C GLN A 369 -31.01 -17.53 -12.31
N ASP A 370 -32.01 -18.20 -12.92
CA ASP A 370 -32.03 -18.46 -14.34
C ASP A 370 -32.06 -17.14 -15.14
N LEU A 371 -31.34 -17.13 -16.26
CA LEU A 371 -31.33 -16.04 -17.22
C LEU A 371 -32.53 -16.17 -18.15
N THR A 372 -33.21 -15.07 -18.43
CA THR A 372 -34.01 -14.98 -19.65
C THR A 372 -33.08 -14.96 -20.87
N ASP A 373 -33.57 -15.43 -22.04
CA ASP A 373 -32.75 -15.47 -23.27
C ASP A 373 -32.17 -14.10 -23.64
N ALA A 374 -32.91 -13.01 -23.42
CA ALA A 374 -32.42 -11.65 -23.67
C ALA A 374 -31.27 -11.22 -22.72
N GLU A 375 -31.36 -11.61 -21.47
CA GLU A 375 -30.32 -11.32 -20.46
C GLU A 375 -29.07 -12.19 -20.68
N LEU A 376 -29.26 -13.44 -21.13
CA LEU A 376 -28.16 -14.33 -21.51
C LEU A 376 -27.38 -13.74 -22.70
N GLN A 377 -28.07 -13.23 -23.70
CA GLN A 377 -27.45 -12.56 -24.85
C GLN A 377 -26.63 -11.31 -24.39
N ALA A 378 -27.25 -10.47 -23.56
CA ALA A 378 -26.57 -9.27 -23.03
C ALA A 378 -25.32 -9.62 -22.20
N GLU A 379 -25.34 -10.68 -21.40
CA GLU A 379 -24.19 -11.12 -20.63
C GLU A 379 -23.09 -11.72 -21.50
N LEU A 380 -23.46 -12.51 -22.51
CA LEU A 380 -22.51 -13.01 -23.51
C LEU A 380 -21.83 -11.88 -24.28
N GLU A 381 -22.51 -10.80 -24.60
CA GLU A 381 -21.92 -9.63 -25.23
C GLU A 381 -20.94 -8.91 -24.29
N ARG A 382 -21.27 -8.74 -23.01
CA ARG A 382 -20.35 -8.16 -22.01
C ARG A 382 -19.09 -9.01 -21.83
N VAL A 383 -19.22 -10.32 -21.77
CA VAL A 383 -18.07 -11.24 -21.68
C VAL A 383 -17.20 -11.16 -22.92
N ARG A 384 -17.81 -11.11 -24.12
CA ARG A 384 -17.08 -10.95 -25.38
C ARG A 384 -16.32 -9.64 -25.43
N GLU A 385 -16.92 -8.53 -25.00
CA GLU A 385 -16.27 -7.23 -24.96
C GLU A 385 -15.12 -7.20 -23.96
N ARG A 386 -15.33 -7.74 -22.76
CA ARG A 386 -14.24 -7.87 -21.76
C ARG A 386 -13.09 -8.71 -22.29
N ASN A 387 -13.37 -9.86 -22.93
CA ASN A 387 -12.34 -10.69 -23.52
C ASN A 387 -11.58 -9.98 -24.65
N ARG A 388 -12.27 -9.16 -25.46
CA ARG A 388 -11.63 -8.31 -26.48
C ARG A 388 -10.69 -7.29 -25.86
N GLN A 389 -11.12 -6.62 -24.78
CA GLN A 389 -10.28 -5.65 -24.06
C GLN A 389 -9.06 -6.33 -23.43
N LEU A 390 -9.23 -7.50 -22.81
CA LEU A 390 -8.13 -8.29 -22.26
C LEU A 390 -7.13 -8.71 -23.36
N GLN A 391 -7.62 -9.14 -24.52
CA GLN A 391 -6.76 -9.46 -25.66
C GLN A 391 -5.93 -8.27 -26.11
N LEU A 392 -6.54 -7.07 -26.22
CA LEU A 392 -5.84 -5.84 -26.58
C LEU A 392 -4.76 -5.47 -25.54
N VAL A 393 -5.06 -5.62 -24.25
CA VAL A 393 -4.08 -5.38 -23.17
C VAL A 393 -2.93 -6.39 -23.25
N MET A 394 -3.23 -7.68 -23.46
CA MET A 394 -2.20 -8.71 -23.61
C MET A 394 -1.34 -8.50 -24.86
N GLU A 395 -1.95 -8.03 -25.94
CA GLU A 395 -1.24 -7.75 -27.20
C GLU A 395 -0.31 -6.54 -27.05
N ARG A 396 -0.76 -5.47 -26.35
CA ARG A 396 0.11 -4.34 -25.96
C ARG A 396 1.28 -4.78 -25.09
N LYS A 397 1.02 -5.55 -24.02
CA LYS A 397 2.09 -6.08 -23.16
C LYS A 397 3.11 -6.90 -23.95
N ARG A 398 2.65 -7.75 -24.87
CA ARG A 398 3.53 -8.56 -25.73
C ARG A 398 4.38 -7.68 -26.67
N GLN A 399 3.80 -6.61 -27.22
CA GLN A 399 4.52 -5.65 -28.07
C GLN A 399 5.56 -4.87 -27.26
N ASP A 400 5.22 -4.47 -26.02
CA ASP A 400 6.14 -3.76 -25.12
C ASP A 400 7.29 -4.65 -24.66
N GLU A 401 7.02 -5.93 -24.35
CA GLU A 401 8.07 -6.91 -24.05
C GLU A 401 8.97 -7.17 -25.25
N PHE A 402 8.42 -7.24 -26.46
CA PHE A 402 9.20 -7.39 -27.68
C PHE A 402 10.10 -6.17 -27.92
N ARG A 403 9.56 -4.95 -27.78
CA ARG A 403 10.34 -3.71 -27.87
C ARG A 403 11.45 -3.63 -26.81
N LYS A 404 11.18 -4.07 -25.58
CA LYS A 404 12.19 -4.15 -24.52
C LYS A 404 13.32 -5.12 -24.89
N GLN A 405 12.98 -6.29 -25.42
CA GLN A 405 13.97 -7.27 -25.87
C GLN A 405 14.80 -6.76 -27.05
N GLU A 406 14.19 -6.07 -28.01
CA GLU A 406 14.92 -5.46 -29.14
C GLU A 406 15.89 -4.36 -28.65
N ARG A 407 15.43 -3.48 -27.74
CA ARG A 407 16.30 -2.47 -27.12
C ARG A 407 17.47 -3.10 -26.34
N GLN A 408 17.22 -4.14 -25.57
CA GLN A 408 18.28 -4.87 -24.86
C GLN A 408 19.28 -5.50 -25.83
N ARG A 409 18.81 -6.11 -26.93
CA ARG A 409 19.69 -6.66 -27.97
C ARG A 409 20.52 -5.56 -28.66
N ALA A 410 19.90 -4.43 -28.98
CA ALA A 410 20.60 -3.30 -29.58
C ALA A 410 21.71 -2.75 -28.68
N LEU A 411 21.40 -2.57 -27.38
CA LEU A 411 22.39 -2.13 -26.38
C LEU A 411 23.53 -3.16 -26.19
N THR A 412 23.22 -4.47 -26.23
CA THR A 412 24.25 -5.50 -26.13
C THR A 412 25.18 -5.47 -27.33
N ILE A 413 24.64 -5.27 -28.54
CA ILE A 413 25.44 -5.15 -29.78
C ILE A 413 26.31 -3.88 -29.72
N GLU A 414 25.78 -2.76 -29.25
CA GLU A 414 26.52 -1.50 -29.13
C GLU A 414 27.66 -1.60 -28.11
N VAL A 415 27.47 -2.33 -27.00
CA VAL A 415 28.52 -2.63 -26.01
C VAL A 415 29.59 -3.54 -26.61
N GLU A 416 29.21 -4.62 -27.31
CA GLU A 416 30.15 -5.52 -27.97
C GLU A 416 30.96 -4.82 -29.07
N GLU A 417 30.35 -3.89 -29.83
CA GLU A 417 31.06 -3.08 -30.83
C GLU A 417 31.99 -2.05 -30.17
N SER A 418 31.61 -1.48 -29.02
CA SER A 418 32.46 -0.53 -28.27
C SER A 418 33.67 -1.19 -27.60
N GLU A 419 33.56 -2.47 -27.24
CA GLU A 419 34.66 -3.25 -26.67
C GLU A 419 35.64 -3.80 -27.70
N ARG A 420 35.29 -3.83 -28.98
CA ARG A 420 36.23 -4.14 -30.06
C ARG A 420 37.15 -2.94 -30.28
N LYS A 421 38.33 -2.98 -29.65
CA LYS A 421 39.39 -1.98 -29.90
C LYS A 421 39.70 -1.92 -31.38
N PRO A 422 39.94 -0.71 -31.98
CA PRO A 422 40.47 -0.59 -33.31
C PRO A 422 41.96 -0.96 -33.28
N GLY A 423 42.27 -2.24 -33.50
CA GLY A 423 43.65 -2.73 -33.42
C GLY A 423 43.98 -4.07 -34.08
N ASP A 424 42.97 -4.86 -34.44
CA ASP A 424 43.20 -6.18 -35.06
C ASP A 424 42.90 -6.19 -36.58
N GLN A 425 43.45 -5.24 -37.27
CA GLN A 425 43.76 -5.38 -38.71
C GLN A 425 45.27 -5.27 -38.83
N GLU A 426 45.92 -6.43 -38.90
CA GLU A 426 47.11 -6.67 -39.76
C GLU A 426 47.80 -7.96 -39.32
N SER A 427 47.65 -8.97 -40.14
CA SER A 427 48.77 -9.69 -40.71
C SER A 427 48.30 -11.01 -41.35
N GLN A 428 48.08 -10.97 -42.59
CA GLN A 428 48.27 -12.16 -43.42
C GLN A 428 49.41 -11.88 -44.40
N PRO A 429 50.34 -12.85 -44.56
CA PRO A 429 51.51 -12.74 -45.44
C PRO A 429 51.17 -12.80 -46.92
#